data_32f331e11a20248fffc532444aff6526
#
_entry.id   32f331e11a20248fffc532444aff6526
#
_cell.length_a   1.000
_cell.length_b   1.000
_cell.length_c   1.000
_cell.angle_alpha   90.00
_cell.angle_beta   90.00
_cell.angle_gamma   90.00
#
_symmetry.space_group_name_H-M   'P 1'
#
loop_
_entity.id
_entity.type
_entity.pdbx_description
1 polymer ?
#
loop_
_entity_poly.entity_id
_entity_poly.type
_entity_poly.pdbx_seq_one_letter_code
_entity_poly.pdbx_strand_id
1 'polypeptide(L)'
;MEKQISNGIDPRVFYFRAKERGLPEVKSDYVDIRLNYSNWHRPFFYLKESTVLKDFFELYQKSQFDLIHAHTLFSNGYIAMKAKDKWGIPYIVAVRNVDINVFFKYRLNLRKLGIEILKQAEKIIFLSSSYKDFTISKFIPEDLKAPFLDKTVVLPNGIDPYFLENKGSYAPSPINKKKLLNIITVGHVCKNKNQITVCKAVEKLNKLGIKTIYTVIGGVPEKSALKRILKYPFVNYIPFLSKEELITEFRKADIYVMPSLTETFGLTYAEAMSQGKPVIYTKGQGFDGQFREGEVGYSVHYNSYKEISSKIEDILKEYEELSKRCIDRVEKFNWEEIVQKYLQIYGDL
;
A
#
# COMPACT_ATOMS: atom_id res chain seq x y z
N MET A 1 13.50 9.41 -1.79
CA MET A 1 14.53 10.04 -2.66
C MET A 1 15.58 10.76 -1.82
N GLU A 2 15.22 11.77 -1.00
CA GLU A 2 16.20 12.51 -0.17
C GLU A 2 17.18 11.62 0.60
N LYS A 3 16.65 10.57 1.26
CA LYS A 3 17.48 9.58 1.95
C LYS A 3 18.37 8.73 1.03
N GLN A 4 18.04 8.54 -0.23
CA GLN A 4 18.91 7.89 -1.21
C GLN A 4 20.01 8.86 -1.67
N ILE A 5 19.66 10.13 -1.87
CA ILE A 5 20.63 11.19 -2.21
C ILE A 5 21.67 11.33 -1.09
N SER A 6 21.24 11.39 0.17
CA SER A 6 22.16 11.47 1.31
C SER A 6 23.08 10.25 1.47
N ASN A 7 22.73 9.13 0.83
CA ASN A 7 23.56 7.92 0.76
C ASN A 7 24.34 7.78 -0.57
N GLY A 8 24.51 8.86 -1.33
CA GLY A 8 25.38 8.90 -2.51
C GLY A 8 24.74 8.48 -3.82
N ILE A 9 23.41 8.27 -3.87
CA ILE A 9 22.69 8.06 -5.15
C ILE A 9 22.43 9.42 -5.81
N ASP A 10 22.73 9.54 -7.11
CA ASP A 10 22.31 10.66 -7.95
C ASP A 10 21.08 10.27 -8.77
N PRO A 11 19.87 10.49 -8.27
CA PRO A 11 18.66 10.02 -8.92
C PRO A 11 18.15 11.01 -9.94
N ARG A 12 17.56 10.49 -11.02
CA ARG A 12 16.68 11.22 -11.93
C ARG A 12 15.31 10.57 -11.93
N VAL A 13 14.25 11.33 -11.67
CA VAL A 13 12.88 10.84 -11.65
C VAL A 13 12.14 11.27 -12.90
N PHE A 14 11.91 10.34 -13.80
CA PHE A 14 11.05 10.57 -14.95
C PHE A 14 9.58 10.42 -14.56
N TYR A 15 8.90 11.54 -14.38
CA TYR A 15 7.50 11.59 -13.99
C TYR A 15 6.62 12.05 -15.15
N PHE A 16 5.84 11.13 -15.71
CA PHE A 16 4.95 11.40 -16.83
C PHE A 16 3.47 11.35 -16.42
N ARG A 17 2.66 12.22 -17.00
CA ARG A 17 1.22 12.28 -16.72
C ARG A 17 0.42 12.84 -17.92
N ALA A 18 -0.90 12.66 -17.84
CA ALA A 18 -1.80 13.20 -18.85
C ALA A 18 -1.80 14.73 -18.85
N LYS A 19 -1.84 15.35 -20.03
CA LYS A 19 -1.83 16.81 -20.24
C LYS A 19 -2.95 17.51 -19.46
N GLU A 20 -4.12 16.89 -19.38
CA GLU A 20 -5.31 17.44 -18.72
C GLU A 20 -5.17 17.52 -17.18
N ARG A 21 -4.12 16.91 -16.63
CA ARG A 21 -3.85 16.97 -15.19
C ARG A 21 -2.97 18.15 -14.77
N GLY A 22 -2.39 18.87 -15.73
CA GLY A 22 -1.46 19.95 -15.50
C GLY A 22 -0.17 19.52 -14.78
N LEU A 23 0.71 20.45 -14.51
CA LEU A 23 1.94 20.22 -13.74
C LEU A 23 1.62 20.06 -12.25
N PRO A 24 2.22 19.12 -11.54
CA PRO A 24 2.13 19.05 -10.08
C PRO A 24 2.99 20.16 -9.45
N GLU A 25 2.70 20.52 -8.21
CA GLU A 25 3.44 21.51 -7.43
C GLU A 25 4.83 21.04 -6.95
N VAL A 26 5.30 19.89 -7.43
CA VAL A 26 6.61 19.34 -7.05
C VAL A 26 7.70 20.11 -7.79
N LYS A 27 8.55 20.81 -7.06
CA LYS A 27 9.77 21.45 -7.58
C LYS A 27 10.96 20.71 -6.96
N SER A 28 11.73 20.04 -7.81
CA SER A 28 12.98 19.39 -7.41
C SER A 28 13.88 19.22 -8.62
N ASP A 29 15.17 19.49 -8.47
CA ASP A 29 16.14 19.48 -9.56
C ASP A 29 16.39 18.08 -10.14
N TYR A 30 16.02 17.02 -9.41
CA TYR A 30 16.12 15.63 -9.85
C TYR A 30 14.83 15.06 -10.45
N VAL A 31 13.75 15.87 -10.61
CA VAL A 31 12.46 15.40 -11.13
C VAL A 31 12.14 16.02 -12.47
N ASP A 32 12.12 15.21 -13.50
CA ASP A 32 11.72 15.58 -14.85
C ASP A 32 10.24 15.28 -15.09
N ILE A 33 9.41 16.32 -15.06
CA ILE A 33 7.96 16.20 -15.25
C ILE A 33 7.61 16.38 -16.72
N ARG A 34 6.89 15.39 -17.29
CA ARG A 34 6.43 15.41 -18.68
C ARG A 34 4.92 15.23 -18.79
N LEU A 35 4.28 16.16 -19.52
CA LEU A 35 2.88 16.10 -19.91
C LEU A 35 2.81 15.58 -21.35
N ASN A 36 2.92 14.26 -21.51
CA ASN A 36 3.21 13.68 -22.83
C ASN A 36 2.06 12.92 -23.48
N TYR A 37 0.99 12.59 -22.76
CA TYR A 37 -0.17 11.93 -23.34
C TYR A 37 -1.47 12.61 -22.88
N SER A 38 -2.58 12.36 -23.59
CA SER A 38 -3.92 12.82 -23.18
C SER A 38 -4.73 11.67 -22.58
N ASN A 39 -5.77 11.97 -21.81
CA ASN A 39 -6.58 10.96 -21.11
C ASN A 39 -7.17 9.91 -22.07
N TRP A 40 -7.50 10.27 -23.31
CA TRP A 40 -8.02 9.35 -24.31
C TRP A 40 -7.01 8.26 -24.75
N HIS A 41 -5.69 8.44 -24.55
CA HIS A 41 -4.68 7.42 -24.80
C HIS A 41 -4.72 6.26 -23.77
N ARG A 42 -5.30 6.46 -22.61
CA ARG A 42 -5.26 5.48 -21.51
C ARG A 42 -5.79 4.08 -21.84
N PRO A 43 -6.87 3.91 -22.65
CA PRO A 43 -7.32 2.59 -23.09
C PRO A 43 -6.32 1.92 -24.04
N PHE A 44 -5.55 2.70 -24.79
CA PHE A 44 -4.63 2.26 -25.85
C PHE A 44 -3.19 2.22 -25.31
N PHE A 45 -2.83 1.12 -24.64
CA PHE A 45 -1.56 0.99 -23.94
C PHE A 45 -0.36 1.38 -24.81
N TYR A 46 -0.17 0.71 -25.96
CA TYR A 46 1.01 0.94 -26.81
C TYR A 46 1.08 2.36 -27.39
N LEU A 47 -0.06 2.96 -27.73
CA LEU A 47 -0.11 4.34 -28.21
C LEU A 47 0.32 5.32 -27.12
N LYS A 48 -0.17 5.10 -25.88
CA LYS A 48 0.27 5.89 -24.72
C LYS A 48 1.78 5.71 -24.48
N GLU A 49 2.24 4.46 -24.41
CA GLU A 49 3.64 4.20 -24.08
C GLU A 49 4.60 4.63 -25.19
N SER A 50 4.16 4.67 -26.47
CA SER A 50 5.00 5.19 -27.56
C SER A 50 5.30 6.69 -27.40
N THR A 51 4.32 7.48 -26.99
CA THR A 51 4.53 8.92 -26.71
C THR A 51 5.42 9.14 -25.50
N VAL A 52 5.22 8.35 -24.45
CA VAL A 52 6.04 8.42 -23.23
C VAL A 52 7.48 8.00 -23.49
N LEU A 53 7.66 6.93 -24.27
CA LEU A 53 8.98 6.39 -24.62
C LEU A 53 9.78 7.35 -25.52
N LYS A 54 9.11 8.03 -26.44
CA LYS A 54 9.72 9.07 -27.27
C LYS A 54 10.31 10.17 -26.40
N ASP A 55 9.52 10.75 -25.50
CA ASP A 55 9.99 11.79 -24.56
C ASP A 55 11.13 11.30 -23.68
N PHE A 56 11.07 10.05 -23.21
CA PHE A 56 12.11 9.45 -22.40
C PHE A 56 13.46 9.40 -23.13
N PHE A 57 13.47 8.93 -24.38
CA PHE A 57 14.69 8.85 -25.20
C PHE A 57 15.17 10.17 -25.78
N GLU A 58 14.31 11.19 -25.85
CA GLU A 58 14.71 12.56 -26.19
C GLU A 58 15.37 13.26 -24.99
N LEU A 59 14.94 12.95 -23.77
CA LEU A 59 15.43 13.59 -22.55
C LEU A 59 16.73 12.97 -22.04
N TYR A 60 16.89 11.65 -22.17
CA TYR A 60 17.99 10.91 -21.55
C TYR A 60 18.88 10.19 -22.55
N GLN A 61 20.15 9.97 -22.13
CA GLN A 61 21.17 9.24 -22.87
C GLN A 61 21.73 8.09 -22.03
N LYS A 62 22.31 7.08 -22.69
CA LYS A 62 22.90 5.89 -22.05
C LYS A 62 23.89 6.21 -20.94
N SER A 63 24.76 7.18 -21.16
CA SER A 63 25.88 7.53 -20.27
C SER A 63 25.47 8.18 -18.95
N GLN A 64 24.17 8.39 -18.72
CA GLN A 64 23.66 9.10 -17.55
C GLN A 64 23.24 8.17 -16.41
N PHE A 65 23.08 6.85 -16.67
CA PHE A 65 22.48 5.94 -15.71
C PHE A 65 23.18 4.57 -15.68
N ASP A 66 23.36 4.06 -14.47
CA ASP A 66 23.86 2.71 -14.22
C ASP A 66 22.68 1.72 -14.04
N LEU A 67 21.54 2.18 -13.54
CA LEU A 67 20.37 1.37 -13.20
C LEU A 67 19.06 2.14 -13.42
N ILE A 68 18.00 1.44 -13.83
CA ILE A 68 16.66 1.98 -13.89
C ILE A 68 15.78 1.28 -12.83
N HIS A 69 15.12 2.07 -11.96
CA HIS A 69 14.12 1.55 -11.02
C HIS A 69 12.70 1.88 -11.50
N ALA A 70 12.02 0.90 -12.06
CA ALA A 70 10.64 1.01 -12.52
C ALA A 70 9.65 0.82 -11.35
N HIS A 71 8.94 1.87 -10.96
CA HIS A 71 8.01 1.86 -9.82
C HIS A 71 6.65 1.21 -10.09
N THR A 72 6.35 0.79 -11.32
CA THR A 72 5.19 -0.03 -11.73
C THR A 72 5.62 -1.00 -12.81
N LEU A 73 4.97 -2.17 -12.88
CA LEU A 73 5.35 -3.21 -13.84
C LEU A 73 5.07 -2.79 -15.28
N PHE A 74 3.84 -2.39 -15.58
CA PHE A 74 3.46 -2.23 -17.01
C PHE A 74 4.00 -0.93 -17.60
N SER A 75 3.64 0.24 -17.06
CA SER A 75 4.07 1.50 -17.69
C SER A 75 5.54 1.79 -17.50
N ASN A 76 6.03 1.88 -16.24
CA ASN A 76 7.45 2.17 -15.99
C ASN A 76 8.33 0.99 -16.41
N GLY A 77 7.91 -0.26 -16.15
CA GLY A 77 8.65 -1.44 -16.55
C GLY A 77 8.78 -1.60 -18.06
N TYR A 78 7.77 -1.21 -18.85
CA TYR A 78 7.88 -1.18 -20.29
C TYR A 78 8.97 -0.22 -20.79
N ILE A 79 9.03 0.98 -20.21
CA ILE A 79 10.07 1.97 -20.53
C ILE A 79 11.45 1.44 -20.16
N ALA A 80 11.59 0.87 -18.95
CA ALA A 80 12.85 0.30 -18.48
C ALA A 80 13.31 -0.87 -19.34
N MET A 81 12.42 -1.77 -19.73
CA MET A 81 12.73 -2.85 -20.68
C MET A 81 13.21 -2.31 -22.02
N LYS A 82 12.54 -1.28 -22.58
CA LYS A 82 12.97 -0.66 -23.83
C LYS A 82 14.29 0.09 -23.73
N ALA A 83 14.59 0.66 -22.57
CA ALA A 83 15.92 1.25 -22.28
C ALA A 83 16.99 0.16 -22.19
N LYS A 84 16.71 -0.99 -21.56
CA LYS A 84 17.60 -2.16 -21.55
C LYS A 84 17.84 -2.68 -22.97
N ASP A 85 16.79 -2.83 -23.78
CA ASP A 85 16.90 -3.28 -25.19
C ASP A 85 17.83 -2.33 -26.00
N LYS A 86 17.71 -1.01 -25.77
CA LYS A 86 18.46 0.00 -26.57
C LYS A 86 19.86 0.31 -26.03
N TRP A 87 19.99 0.36 -24.71
CA TRP A 87 21.20 0.87 -24.04
C TRP A 87 21.97 -0.18 -23.25
N GLY A 88 21.36 -1.34 -22.95
CA GLY A 88 21.93 -2.38 -22.11
C GLY A 88 21.89 -2.04 -20.61
N ILE A 89 21.20 -0.98 -20.19
CA ILE A 89 21.11 -0.59 -18.78
C ILE A 89 20.22 -1.59 -18.03
N PRO A 90 20.70 -2.20 -16.93
CA PRO A 90 19.90 -3.10 -16.12
C PRO A 90 18.72 -2.37 -15.46
N TYR A 91 17.67 -3.11 -15.09
CA TYR A 91 16.56 -2.50 -14.36
C TYR A 91 15.98 -3.43 -13.31
N ILE A 92 15.42 -2.83 -12.27
CA ILE A 92 14.55 -3.46 -11.30
C ILE A 92 13.12 -2.97 -11.48
N VAL A 93 12.14 -3.79 -11.12
CA VAL A 93 10.74 -3.46 -11.31
C VAL A 93 9.91 -3.75 -10.08
N ALA A 94 9.09 -2.78 -9.66
CA ALA A 94 8.12 -2.97 -8.60
C ALA A 94 6.76 -3.37 -9.16
N VAL A 95 6.16 -4.40 -8.58
CA VAL A 95 4.79 -4.84 -8.91
C VAL A 95 3.81 -4.21 -7.93
N ARG A 96 2.84 -3.48 -8.45
CA ARG A 96 1.86 -2.73 -7.66
C ARG A 96 0.45 -3.30 -7.83
N ASN A 97 -0.49 -2.81 -7.00
CA ASN A 97 -1.89 -3.21 -7.06
C ASN A 97 -2.51 -3.08 -8.46
N VAL A 98 -2.27 -1.97 -9.14
CA VAL A 98 -2.80 -1.72 -10.49
C VAL A 98 -2.28 -2.76 -11.49
N ASP A 99 -1.04 -3.17 -11.38
CA ASP A 99 -0.44 -4.20 -12.24
C ASP A 99 -1.18 -5.54 -12.09
N ILE A 100 -1.50 -5.91 -10.85
CA ILE A 100 -2.18 -7.18 -10.54
C ILE A 100 -3.67 -7.09 -10.81
N ASN A 101 -4.36 -6.12 -10.19
CA ASN A 101 -5.81 -6.07 -10.15
C ASN A 101 -6.45 -5.41 -11.39
N VAL A 102 -5.68 -4.74 -12.22
CA VAL A 102 -6.15 -4.17 -13.49
C VAL A 102 -5.48 -4.86 -14.68
N PHE A 103 -4.15 -4.79 -14.78
CA PHE A 103 -3.46 -5.29 -15.97
C PHE A 103 -3.49 -6.82 -16.06
N PHE A 104 -2.94 -7.54 -15.10
CA PHE A 104 -2.97 -9.00 -15.14
C PHE A 104 -4.38 -9.58 -15.11
N LYS A 105 -5.30 -8.97 -14.36
CA LYS A 105 -6.66 -9.50 -14.23
C LYS A 105 -7.53 -9.24 -15.46
N TYR A 106 -7.51 -8.05 -16.02
CA TYR A 106 -8.47 -7.63 -17.05
C TYR A 106 -7.86 -7.34 -18.42
N ARG A 107 -6.55 -7.07 -18.52
CA ARG A 107 -5.87 -6.75 -19.79
C ARG A 107 -5.12 -7.98 -20.30
N LEU A 108 -5.87 -9.02 -20.71
CA LEU A 108 -5.33 -10.32 -21.12
C LEU A 108 -4.28 -10.22 -22.23
N ASN A 109 -4.49 -9.28 -23.16
CA ASN A 109 -3.57 -9.00 -24.26
C ASN A 109 -2.20 -8.47 -23.81
N LEU A 110 -2.08 -7.95 -22.58
CA LEU A 110 -0.84 -7.42 -22.03
C LEU A 110 -0.13 -8.41 -21.08
N ARG A 111 -0.73 -9.54 -20.74
CA ARG A 111 -0.12 -10.52 -19.81
C ARG A 111 1.25 -10.99 -20.27
N LYS A 112 1.39 -11.35 -21.55
CA LYS A 112 2.68 -11.76 -22.13
C LYS A 112 3.72 -10.67 -21.99
N LEU A 113 3.35 -9.40 -22.24
CA LEU A 113 4.24 -8.26 -22.03
C LEU A 113 4.67 -8.13 -20.57
N GLY A 114 3.74 -8.23 -19.61
CA GLY A 114 4.07 -8.20 -18.19
C GLY A 114 5.05 -9.30 -17.77
N ILE A 115 4.85 -10.51 -18.29
CA ILE A 115 5.77 -11.64 -18.05
C ILE A 115 7.16 -11.35 -18.66
N GLU A 116 7.23 -10.79 -19.89
CA GLU A 116 8.49 -10.45 -20.54
C GLU A 116 9.25 -9.36 -19.77
N ILE A 117 8.56 -8.32 -19.28
CA ILE A 117 9.16 -7.29 -18.43
C ILE A 117 9.74 -7.92 -17.16
N LEU A 118 8.98 -8.80 -16.48
CA LEU A 118 9.48 -9.52 -15.30
C LEU A 118 10.68 -10.42 -15.62
N LYS A 119 10.68 -11.08 -16.78
CA LYS A 119 11.75 -11.97 -17.23
C LYS A 119 13.07 -11.23 -17.41
N GLN A 120 13.04 -10.05 -18.00
CA GLN A 120 14.23 -9.24 -18.30
C GLN A 120 14.72 -8.39 -17.11
N ALA A 121 13.90 -8.18 -16.07
CA ALA A 121 14.29 -7.45 -14.88
C ALA A 121 15.35 -8.20 -14.05
N GLU A 122 16.28 -7.50 -13.44
CA GLU A 122 17.30 -8.09 -12.53
C GLU A 122 16.67 -8.45 -11.18
N LYS A 123 15.83 -7.57 -10.63
CA LYS A 123 15.06 -7.83 -9.41
C LYS A 123 13.59 -7.43 -9.59
N ILE A 124 12.70 -8.18 -8.92
CA ILE A 124 11.26 -7.95 -8.88
C ILE A 124 10.86 -7.61 -7.46
N ILE A 125 10.31 -6.42 -7.24
CA ILE A 125 9.95 -5.93 -5.90
C ILE A 125 8.45 -6.05 -5.68
N PHE A 126 8.04 -6.77 -4.64
CA PHE A 126 6.66 -6.80 -4.16
C PHE A 126 6.53 -6.10 -2.81
N LEU A 127 5.38 -5.50 -2.54
CA LEU A 127 5.11 -4.83 -1.26
C LEU A 127 4.74 -5.83 -0.14
N SER A 128 4.25 -7.02 -0.48
CA SER A 128 3.87 -8.07 0.47
C SER A 128 4.07 -9.45 -0.11
N SER A 129 4.26 -10.44 0.78
CA SER A 129 4.34 -11.85 0.41
C SER A 129 3.02 -12.34 -0.19
N SER A 130 1.86 -11.91 0.33
CA SER A 130 0.55 -12.29 -0.19
C SER A 130 0.38 -11.89 -1.66
N TYR A 131 0.79 -10.68 -2.04
CA TYR A 131 0.75 -10.25 -3.45
C TYR A 131 1.79 -10.96 -4.32
N LYS A 132 2.98 -11.23 -3.80
CA LYS A 132 3.99 -12.04 -4.47
C LYS A 132 3.40 -13.42 -4.80
N ASP A 133 2.95 -14.15 -3.78
CA ASP A 133 2.48 -15.52 -3.89
C ASP A 133 1.24 -15.61 -4.81
N PHE A 134 0.30 -14.68 -4.67
CA PHE A 134 -0.86 -14.59 -5.55
C PHE A 134 -0.46 -14.34 -7.02
N THR A 135 0.46 -13.42 -7.27
CA THR A 135 0.87 -13.07 -8.63
C THR A 135 1.61 -14.24 -9.28
N ILE A 136 2.57 -14.83 -8.58
CA ILE A 136 3.37 -15.94 -9.10
C ILE A 136 2.51 -17.20 -9.32
N SER A 137 1.64 -17.54 -8.36
CA SER A 137 0.79 -18.72 -8.50
C SER A 137 -0.23 -18.60 -9.63
N LYS A 138 -0.79 -17.40 -9.83
CA LYS A 138 -1.93 -17.20 -10.72
C LYS A 138 -1.59 -16.77 -12.14
N PHE A 139 -0.53 -16.00 -12.33
CA PHE A 139 -0.25 -15.35 -13.60
C PHE A 139 1.07 -15.80 -14.26
N ILE A 140 1.98 -16.40 -13.50
CA ILE A 140 3.28 -16.80 -14.02
C ILE A 140 3.22 -18.27 -14.49
N PRO A 141 3.68 -18.58 -15.72
CA PRO A 141 3.84 -19.95 -16.20
C PRO A 141 4.70 -20.79 -15.27
N GLU A 142 4.44 -22.10 -15.19
CA GLU A 142 5.08 -22.99 -14.22
C GLU A 142 6.60 -23.03 -14.38
N ASP A 143 7.08 -23.09 -15.62
CA ASP A 143 8.50 -23.10 -15.99
C ASP A 143 9.25 -21.82 -15.62
N LEU A 144 8.55 -20.72 -15.41
CA LEU A 144 9.13 -19.41 -15.03
C LEU A 144 9.02 -19.10 -13.53
N LYS A 145 8.28 -19.90 -12.75
CA LYS A 145 8.05 -19.62 -11.33
C LYS A 145 9.35 -19.63 -10.51
N ALA A 146 10.17 -20.66 -10.63
CA ALA A 146 11.43 -20.75 -9.91
C ALA A 146 12.38 -19.60 -10.27
N PRO A 147 12.71 -19.34 -11.55
CA PRO A 147 13.54 -18.19 -11.93
C PRO A 147 13.01 -16.83 -11.45
N PHE A 148 11.67 -16.66 -11.35
CA PHE A 148 11.11 -15.41 -10.85
C PHE A 148 11.22 -15.30 -9.33
N LEU A 149 11.03 -16.40 -8.60
CA LEU A 149 11.19 -16.42 -7.14
C LEU A 149 12.62 -16.06 -6.74
N ASP A 150 13.63 -16.56 -7.45
CA ASP A 150 15.06 -16.31 -7.15
C ASP A 150 15.44 -14.82 -7.23
N LYS A 151 14.77 -14.04 -8.05
CA LYS A 151 15.01 -12.60 -8.20
C LYS A 151 13.95 -11.71 -7.55
N THR A 152 13.02 -12.31 -6.81
CA THR A 152 11.96 -11.56 -6.13
C THR A 152 12.35 -11.16 -4.72
N VAL A 153 12.12 -9.88 -4.41
CA VAL A 153 12.30 -9.32 -3.07
C VAL A 153 10.97 -8.77 -2.57
N VAL A 154 10.61 -9.06 -1.32
CA VAL A 154 9.47 -8.43 -0.65
C VAL A 154 9.98 -7.27 0.18
N LEU A 155 9.60 -6.06 -0.22
CA LEU A 155 10.04 -4.84 0.42
C LEU A 155 8.84 -3.91 0.61
N PRO A 156 8.38 -3.68 1.86
CA PRO A 156 7.22 -2.85 2.14
C PRO A 156 7.49 -1.38 1.84
N ASN A 157 6.45 -0.57 1.79
CA ASN A 157 6.61 0.89 1.84
C ASN A 157 6.85 1.33 3.29
N GLY A 158 7.61 2.41 3.45
CA GLY A 158 7.71 3.12 4.72
C GLY A 158 6.50 4.04 4.97
N ILE A 159 6.28 4.40 6.21
CA ILE A 159 5.31 5.42 6.62
C ILE A 159 5.99 6.78 6.77
N ASP A 160 5.20 7.84 6.89
CA ASP A 160 5.73 9.18 7.18
C ASP A 160 6.52 9.13 8.51
N PRO A 161 7.78 9.60 8.55
CA PRO A 161 8.62 9.59 9.75
C PRO A 161 7.95 10.20 10.99
N TYR A 162 7.06 11.16 10.79
CA TYR A 162 6.31 11.80 11.86
C TYR A 162 5.57 10.79 12.76
N PHE A 163 5.03 9.71 12.22
CA PHE A 163 4.37 8.66 13.00
C PHE A 163 5.34 7.83 13.84
N LEU A 164 6.57 7.63 13.35
CA LEU A 164 7.62 6.90 14.08
C LEU A 164 8.29 7.78 15.14
N GLU A 165 8.47 9.06 14.86
CA GLU A 165 9.01 10.05 15.82
C GLU A 165 8.02 10.33 16.95
N ASN A 166 6.72 10.23 16.69
CA ASN A 166 5.64 10.46 17.65
C ASN A 166 4.90 9.17 18.04
N LYS A 167 5.64 8.05 18.19
CA LYS A 167 5.04 6.78 18.60
C LYS A 167 4.24 6.93 19.90
N GLY A 168 3.15 6.20 19.97
CA GLY A 168 2.37 6.05 21.19
C GLY A 168 3.05 5.12 22.22
N SER A 169 2.42 4.95 23.34
CA SER A 169 2.72 3.88 24.30
C SER A 169 1.71 2.74 24.12
N TYR A 170 2.09 1.53 24.54
CA TYR A 170 1.11 0.46 24.65
C TYR A 170 0.01 0.83 25.67
N ALA A 171 -1.19 0.36 25.42
CA ALA A 171 -2.35 0.68 26.24
C ALA A 171 -2.87 -0.57 26.96
N PRO A 172 -3.36 -0.44 28.21
CA PRO A 172 -4.05 -1.53 28.90
C PRO A 172 -5.37 -1.87 28.18
N SER A 173 -5.82 -3.10 28.37
CA SER A 173 -7.05 -3.59 27.73
C SER A 173 -8.24 -2.67 28.03
N PRO A 174 -9.01 -2.27 27.01
CA PRO A 174 -10.22 -1.44 27.20
C PRO A 174 -11.30 -2.16 28.02
N ILE A 175 -11.35 -3.50 28.00
CA ILE A 175 -12.31 -4.30 28.79
C ILE A 175 -12.07 -4.12 30.29
N ASN A 176 -10.82 -4.12 30.73
CA ASN A 176 -10.48 -4.04 32.16
C ASN A 176 -10.95 -2.71 32.80
N LYS A 177 -11.20 -1.69 32.00
CA LYS A 177 -11.64 -0.37 32.45
C LYS A 177 -13.15 -0.13 32.33
N LYS A 178 -13.97 -1.14 31.97
CA LYS A 178 -15.42 -0.99 31.64
C LYS A 178 -15.65 0.16 30.64
N LYS A 179 -14.71 0.37 29.73
CA LYS A 179 -14.66 1.50 28.81
C LYS A 179 -15.46 1.17 27.53
N LEU A 180 -16.02 2.19 26.93
CA LEU A 180 -16.57 2.13 25.58
C LEU A 180 -15.45 1.78 24.59
N LEU A 181 -15.60 0.69 23.83
CA LEU A 181 -14.64 0.28 22.80
C LEU A 181 -14.73 1.24 21.60
N ASN A 182 -13.61 1.82 21.20
CA ASN A 182 -13.54 2.70 20.03
C ASN A 182 -12.79 2.01 18.88
N ILE A 183 -13.51 1.65 17.83
CA ILE A 183 -12.94 1.14 16.58
C ILE A 183 -12.75 2.30 15.62
N ILE A 184 -11.62 2.32 14.92
CA ILE A 184 -11.30 3.38 13.96
C ILE A 184 -10.96 2.80 12.58
N THR A 185 -11.40 3.50 11.52
CA THR A 185 -10.94 3.35 10.13
C THR A 185 -10.50 4.70 9.60
N VAL A 186 -9.33 4.76 8.97
CA VAL A 186 -8.81 5.96 8.30
C VAL A 186 -8.65 5.70 6.81
N GLY A 187 -9.29 6.52 5.98
CA GLY A 187 -9.24 6.42 4.52
C GLY A 187 -10.52 6.91 3.86
N HIS A 188 -10.53 6.95 2.53
CA HIS A 188 -11.72 7.38 1.79
C HIS A 188 -12.98 6.58 2.16
N VAL A 189 -14.09 7.27 2.37
CA VAL A 189 -15.40 6.62 2.58
C VAL A 189 -15.96 6.19 1.24
N CYS A 190 -15.74 4.92 0.89
CA CYS A 190 -16.13 4.35 -0.39
C CYS A 190 -16.35 2.84 -0.30
N LYS A 191 -16.94 2.27 -1.35
CA LYS A 191 -17.19 0.82 -1.44
C LYS A 191 -15.91 -0.01 -1.24
N ASN A 192 -14.78 0.44 -1.78
CA ASN A 192 -13.52 -0.28 -1.67
C ASN A 192 -13.01 -0.42 -0.23
N LYS A 193 -13.15 0.61 0.60
CA LYS A 193 -12.71 0.59 2.01
C LYS A 193 -13.67 -0.13 2.94
N ASN A 194 -14.88 -0.42 2.47
CA ASN A 194 -15.83 -1.37 3.04
C ASN A 194 -16.25 -1.09 4.50
N GLN A 195 -16.36 0.17 4.88
CA GLN A 195 -16.78 0.59 6.22
C GLN A 195 -18.15 0.00 6.62
N ILE A 196 -19.02 -0.29 5.65
CA ILE A 196 -20.34 -0.86 5.92
C ILE A 196 -20.26 -2.26 6.57
N THR A 197 -19.24 -3.06 6.24
CA THR A 197 -19.06 -4.38 6.87
C THR A 197 -18.55 -4.23 8.30
N VAL A 198 -17.76 -3.19 8.58
CA VAL A 198 -17.35 -2.83 9.96
C VAL A 198 -18.57 -2.39 10.76
N CYS A 199 -19.48 -1.57 10.20
CA CYS A 199 -20.73 -1.19 10.89
C CYS A 199 -21.54 -2.41 11.33
N LYS A 200 -21.67 -3.43 10.46
CA LYS A 200 -22.37 -4.68 10.82
C LYS A 200 -21.67 -5.46 11.93
N ALA A 201 -20.33 -5.45 11.95
CA ALA A 201 -19.55 -6.09 13.01
C ALA A 201 -19.75 -5.37 14.35
N VAL A 202 -19.70 -4.03 14.35
CA VAL A 202 -19.97 -3.20 15.55
C VAL A 202 -21.39 -3.37 16.05
N GLU A 203 -22.38 -3.41 15.16
CA GLU A 203 -23.77 -3.69 15.53
C GLU A 203 -23.90 -5.05 16.26
N LYS A 204 -23.17 -6.08 15.75
CA LYS A 204 -23.13 -7.39 16.41
C LYS A 204 -22.49 -7.32 17.80
N LEU A 205 -21.34 -6.62 17.94
CA LEU A 205 -20.69 -6.45 19.25
C LEU A 205 -21.61 -5.74 20.24
N ASN A 206 -22.29 -4.69 19.83
CA ASN A 206 -23.25 -3.97 20.66
C ASN A 206 -24.42 -4.87 21.11
N LYS A 207 -24.92 -5.76 20.23
CA LYS A 207 -25.93 -6.77 20.57
C LYS A 207 -25.44 -7.83 21.59
N LEU A 208 -24.12 -8.09 21.58
CA LEU A 208 -23.46 -8.98 22.56
C LEU A 208 -23.11 -8.27 23.89
N GLY A 209 -23.46 -6.98 24.04
CA GLY A 209 -23.20 -6.20 25.25
C GLY A 209 -21.83 -5.52 25.30
N ILE A 210 -21.00 -5.67 24.26
CA ILE A 210 -19.71 -4.95 24.13
C ILE A 210 -20.00 -3.57 23.54
N LYS A 211 -20.21 -2.58 24.40
CA LYS A 211 -20.51 -1.19 23.98
C LYS A 211 -19.40 -0.66 23.09
N THR A 212 -19.69 -0.45 21.82
CA THR A 212 -18.71 -0.09 20.78
C THR A 212 -19.17 1.10 19.96
N ILE A 213 -18.27 2.05 19.74
CA ILE A 213 -18.43 3.14 18.75
C ILE A 213 -17.47 2.91 17.58
N TYR A 214 -17.80 3.51 16.45
CA TYR A 214 -17.00 3.40 15.23
C TYR A 214 -16.67 4.77 14.66
N THR A 215 -15.40 5.16 14.74
CA THR A 215 -14.89 6.41 14.19
C THR A 215 -14.37 6.16 12.77
N VAL A 216 -14.88 6.93 11.81
CA VAL A 216 -14.50 6.88 10.39
C VAL A 216 -13.93 8.21 9.98
N ILE A 217 -12.66 8.23 9.53
CA ILE A 217 -11.94 9.46 9.17
C ILE A 217 -11.55 9.43 7.70
N GLY A 218 -11.84 10.50 6.96
CA GLY A 218 -11.32 10.73 5.62
C GLY A 218 -12.29 11.34 4.63
N GLY A 219 -11.82 11.59 3.41
CA GLY A 219 -12.60 12.19 2.34
C GLY A 219 -13.70 11.26 1.81
N VAL A 220 -14.73 11.84 1.21
CA VAL A 220 -15.93 11.15 0.74
C VAL A 220 -16.05 11.23 -0.79
N PRO A 221 -15.34 10.39 -1.56
CA PRO A 221 -15.55 10.32 -3.00
C PRO A 221 -16.92 9.71 -3.37
N GLU A 222 -17.49 8.89 -2.49
CA GLU A 222 -18.78 8.23 -2.70
C GLU A 222 -19.81 8.63 -1.62
N LYS A 223 -20.60 9.66 -1.90
CA LYS A 223 -21.65 10.16 -0.97
C LYS A 223 -22.64 9.08 -0.53
N SER A 224 -22.93 8.10 -1.40
CA SER A 224 -23.81 6.98 -1.07
C SER A 224 -23.22 6.06 -0.01
N ALA A 225 -21.89 5.87 0.01
CA ALA A 225 -21.22 5.08 1.04
C ALA A 225 -21.35 5.76 2.41
N LEU A 226 -21.10 7.07 2.48
CA LEU A 226 -21.29 7.83 3.71
C LEU A 226 -22.74 7.76 4.23
N LYS A 227 -23.73 8.01 3.35
CA LYS A 227 -25.16 7.91 3.73
C LYS A 227 -25.53 6.55 4.32
N ARG A 228 -24.88 5.47 3.86
CA ARG A 228 -25.14 4.11 4.36
C ARG A 228 -24.59 3.89 5.75
N ILE A 229 -23.39 4.34 6.05
CA ILE A 229 -22.77 4.15 7.37
C ILE A 229 -23.38 5.08 8.43
N LEU A 230 -23.79 6.28 8.07
CA LEU A 230 -24.47 7.22 8.98
C LEU A 230 -25.89 6.78 9.43
N LYS A 231 -26.43 5.69 8.88
CA LYS A 231 -27.65 5.05 9.41
C LYS A 231 -27.42 4.36 10.75
N TYR A 232 -26.17 4.11 11.12
CA TYR A 232 -25.81 3.46 12.37
C TYR A 232 -25.51 4.54 13.44
N PRO A 233 -26.23 4.56 14.56
CA PRO A 233 -26.13 5.65 15.56
C PRO A 233 -24.80 5.67 16.31
N PHE A 234 -24.02 4.60 16.24
CA PHE A 234 -22.70 4.47 16.86
C PHE A 234 -21.56 4.92 15.94
N VAL A 235 -21.85 5.39 14.72
CA VAL A 235 -20.83 5.87 13.78
C VAL A 235 -20.55 7.34 14.03
N ASN A 236 -19.29 7.65 14.28
CA ASN A 236 -18.74 9.01 14.32
C ASN A 236 -17.91 9.25 13.05
N TYR A 237 -18.38 10.16 12.18
CA TYR A 237 -17.65 10.52 10.96
C TYR A 237 -16.90 11.82 11.16
N ILE A 238 -15.62 11.82 10.79
CA ILE A 238 -14.74 12.99 10.82
C ILE A 238 -14.17 13.18 9.38
N PRO A 239 -14.16 14.40 8.83
CA PRO A 239 -13.51 14.70 7.56
C PRO A 239 -12.01 14.39 7.58
N PHE A 240 -11.32 14.71 6.48
CA PHE A 240 -9.86 14.61 6.41
C PHE A 240 -9.21 15.44 7.53
N LEU A 241 -8.23 14.83 8.20
CA LEU A 241 -7.44 15.43 9.27
C LEU A 241 -5.96 15.52 8.86
N SER A 242 -5.24 16.48 9.44
CA SER A 242 -3.77 16.51 9.40
C SER A 242 -3.17 15.29 10.13
N LYS A 243 -1.89 15.02 9.93
CA LYS A 243 -1.23 13.91 10.61
C LYS A 243 -1.14 14.09 12.12
N GLU A 244 -1.04 15.33 12.59
CA GLU A 244 -1.04 15.72 14.01
C GLU A 244 -2.39 15.41 14.68
N GLU A 245 -3.46 15.81 14.01
CA GLU A 245 -4.82 15.52 14.47
C GLU A 245 -5.12 14.02 14.41
N LEU A 246 -4.62 13.34 13.36
CA LEU A 246 -4.83 11.92 13.15
C LEU A 246 -4.17 11.07 14.25
N ILE A 247 -2.96 11.42 14.69
CA ILE A 247 -2.33 10.77 15.85
C ILE A 247 -3.22 10.89 17.10
N THR A 248 -3.83 12.05 17.32
CA THR A 248 -4.74 12.27 18.44
C THR A 248 -5.96 11.33 18.36
N GLU A 249 -6.55 11.16 17.19
CA GLU A 249 -7.67 10.25 17.00
C GLU A 249 -7.25 8.76 17.10
N PHE A 250 -6.09 8.38 16.58
CA PHE A 250 -5.55 7.04 16.82
C PHE A 250 -5.36 6.74 18.30
N ARG A 251 -4.85 7.71 19.09
CA ARG A 251 -4.66 7.53 20.55
C ARG A 251 -5.97 7.33 21.30
N LYS A 252 -7.06 7.94 20.85
CA LYS A 252 -8.42 7.73 21.40
C LYS A 252 -9.01 6.37 21.03
N ALA A 253 -8.59 5.80 19.91
CA ALA A 253 -9.07 4.51 19.44
C ALA A 253 -8.43 3.35 20.18
N ASP A 254 -9.08 2.19 20.12
CA ASP A 254 -8.58 0.94 20.67
C ASP A 254 -8.09 0.01 19.54
N ILE A 255 -8.86 -0.19 18.49
CA ILE A 255 -8.56 -1.13 17.40
C ILE A 255 -8.72 -0.43 16.04
N TYR A 256 -7.77 -0.63 15.16
CA TYR A 256 -7.87 -0.19 13.76
C TYR A 256 -8.46 -1.31 12.88
N VAL A 257 -9.52 -1.04 12.16
CA VAL A 257 -10.21 -2.04 11.32
C VAL A 257 -10.47 -1.47 9.92
N MET A 258 -9.89 -2.08 8.88
CA MET A 258 -10.15 -1.67 7.49
C MET A 258 -10.18 -2.89 6.55
N PRO A 259 -11.33 -3.59 6.42
CA PRO A 259 -11.45 -4.78 5.57
C PRO A 259 -11.68 -4.37 4.09
N SER A 260 -10.71 -3.71 3.49
CA SER A 260 -10.79 -3.23 2.10
C SER A 260 -10.99 -4.38 1.11
N LEU A 261 -11.77 -4.16 0.04
CA LEU A 261 -11.92 -5.14 -1.04
C LEU A 261 -10.60 -5.36 -1.79
N THR A 262 -9.87 -4.27 -2.03
CA THR A 262 -8.53 -4.29 -2.58
C THR A 262 -7.66 -3.28 -1.85
N GLU A 263 -6.47 -3.69 -1.45
CA GLU A 263 -5.52 -2.83 -0.76
C GLU A 263 -4.11 -3.08 -1.27
N THR A 264 -3.42 -2.01 -1.69
CA THR A 264 -2.06 -2.11 -2.20
C THR A 264 -1.07 -2.47 -1.11
N PHE A 265 -1.15 -1.73 -0.01
CA PHE A 265 -0.31 -1.89 1.17
C PHE A 265 -1.08 -1.50 2.44
N GLY A 266 -1.73 -0.31 2.44
CA GLY A 266 -2.47 0.19 3.57
C GLY A 266 -1.55 0.83 4.61
N LEU A 267 -0.90 1.94 4.27
CA LEU A 267 -0.02 2.69 5.17
C LEU A 267 -0.68 2.98 6.52
N THR A 268 -1.99 3.25 6.51
CA THR A 268 -2.77 3.57 7.71
C THR A 268 -2.82 2.45 8.75
N TYR A 269 -2.58 1.17 8.38
CA TYR A 269 -2.37 0.10 9.37
C TYR A 269 -1.09 0.34 10.17
N ALA A 270 0.01 0.65 9.47
CA ALA A 270 1.29 0.92 10.12
C ALA A 270 1.25 2.23 10.92
N GLU A 271 0.55 3.26 10.42
CA GLU A 271 0.31 4.50 11.14
C GLU A 271 -0.47 4.24 12.45
N ALA A 272 -1.51 3.40 12.42
CA ALA A 272 -2.24 2.98 13.63
C ALA A 272 -1.37 2.15 14.58
N MET A 273 -0.56 1.23 14.04
CA MET A 273 0.40 0.44 14.83
C MET A 273 1.41 1.31 15.56
N SER A 274 1.87 2.42 14.95
CA SER A 274 2.77 3.37 15.61
C SER A 274 2.18 3.98 16.87
N GLN A 275 0.85 3.96 16.99
CA GLN A 275 0.12 4.43 18.16
C GLN A 275 -0.36 3.25 19.05
N GLY A 276 0.22 2.05 18.88
CA GLY A 276 -0.07 0.86 19.69
C GLY A 276 -1.48 0.27 19.42
N LYS A 277 -2.04 0.47 18.22
CA LYS A 277 -3.37 -0.05 17.91
C LYS A 277 -3.27 -1.37 17.16
N PRO A 278 -3.80 -2.49 17.73
CA PRO A 278 -3.96 -3.73 16.99
C PRO A 278 -4.79 -3.53 15.72
N VAL A 279 -4.48 -4.30 14.67
CA VAL A 279 -5.07 -4.08 13.35
C VAL A 279 -5.87 -5.26 12.84
N ILE A 280 -7.00 -5.00 12.17
CA ILE A 280 -7.75 -6.00 11.39
C ILE A 280 -7.71 -5.60 9.92
N TYR A 281 -7.19 -6.48 9.08
CA TYR A 281 -6.92 -6.26 7.66
C TYR A 281 -7.50 -7.38 6.80
N THR A 282 -7.54 -7.18 5.49
CA THR A 282 -8.12 -8.16 4.57
C THR A 282 -7.13 -9.26 4.21
N LYS A 283 -7.55 -10.50 4.36
CA LYS A 283 -6.81 -11.71 3.93
C LYS A 283 -6.49 -11.65 2.44
N GLY A 284 -5.22 -11.94 2.08
CA GLY A 284 -4.74 -11.91 0.70
C GLY A 284 -4.55 -10.52 0.09
N GLN A 285 -4.65 -9.43 0.88
CA GLN A 285 -4.38 -8.06 0.43
C GLN A 285 -3.03 -7.55 0.93
N GLY A 286 -2.63 -6.35 0.51
CA GLY A 286 -1.26 -5.85 0.64
C GLY A 286 -0.67 -5.79 2.05
N PHE A 287 -1.47 -5.74 3.11
CA PHE A 287 -0.97 -5.80 4.48
C PHE A 287 -0.84 -7.24 4.99
N ASP A 288 -1.61 -8.17 4.45
CA ASP A 288 -1.52 -9.59 4.80
C ASP A 288 -0.15 -10.17 4.42
N GLY A 289 0.42 -10.96 5.32
CA GLY A 289 1.78 -11.49 5.19
C GLY A 289 2.91 -10.50 5.55
N GLN A 290 2.60 -9.30 6.05
CA GLN A 290 3.62 -8.43 6.66
C GLN A 290 4.10 -8.98 8.01
N PHE A 291 3.20 -9.60 8.75
CA PHE A 291 3.43 -10.21 10.06
C PHE A 291 2.75 -11.58 10.12
N ARG A 292 3.11 -12.39 11.11
CA ARG A 292 2.39 -13.64 11.41
C ARG A 292 0.99 -13.32 11.92
N GLU A 293 0.04 -14.22 11.64
CA GLU A 293 -1.33 -14.09 12.17
C GLU A 293 -1.29 -14.03 13.71
N GLY A 294 -1.98 -13.04 14.31
CA GLY A 294 -1.97 -12.80 15.74
C GLY A 294 -0.72 -12.09 16.29
N GLU A 295 0.24 -11.67 15.45
CA GLU A 295 1.42 -10.93 15.92
C GLU A 295 1.10 -9.45 16.23
N VAL A 296 0.34 -8.79 15.34
CA VAL A 296 -0.06 -7.39 15.50
C VAL A 296 -1.57 -7.19 15.33
N GLY A 297 -2.28 -8.26 15.07
CA GLY A 297 -3.71 -8.30 14.79
C GLY A 297 -4.05 -9.48 13.88
N TYR A 298 -5.17 -9.38 13.14
CA TYR A 298 -5.72 -10.52 12.42
C TYR A 298 -6.17 -10.18 11.01
N SER A 299 -6.01 -11.14 10.09
CA SER A 299 -6.60 -11.11 8.76
C SER A 299 -8.06 -11.59 8.79
N VAL A 300 -8.91 -11.02 7.93
CA VAL A 300 -10.32 -11.39 7.80
C VAL A 300 -10.76 -11.40 6.33
N HIS A 301 -11.78 -12.17 6.00
CA HIS A 301 -12.46 -12.03 4.73
C HIS A 301 -13.26 -10.72 4.69
N TYR A 302 -13.04 -9.91 3.65
CA TYR A 302 -13.62 -8.56 3.54
C TYR A 302 -15.16 -8.51 3.68
N ASN A 303 -15.87 -9.59 3.34
CA ASN A 303 -17.32 -9.67 3.36
C ASN A 303 -17.90 -10.32 4.63
N SER A 304 -17.05 -10.72 5.60
CA SER A 304 -17.47 -11.44 6.80
C SER A 304 -17.46 -10.54 8.04
N TYR A 305 -18.55 -9.83 8.28
CA TYR A 305 -18.72 -9.06 9.53
C TYR A 305 -18.69 -9.94 10.79
N LYS A 306 -19.08 -11.22 10.67
CA LYS A 306 -18.99 -12.20 11.77
C LYS A 306 -17.56 -12.50 12.17
N GLU A 307 -16.67 -12.65 11.16
CA GLU A 307 -15.26 -12.87 11.38
C GLU A 307 -14.59 -11.62 11.96
N ILE A 308 -14.93 -10.41 11.46
CA ILE A 308 -14.45 -9.16 12.03
C ILE A 308 -14.80 -9.06 13.51
N SER A 309 -16.09 -9.31 13.89
CA SER A 309 -16.50 -9.25 15.29
C SER A 309 -15.77 -10.28 16.15
N SER A 310 -15.59 -11.51 15.66
CA SER A 310 -14.86 -12.56 16.39
C SER A 310 -13.37 -12.18 16.58
N LYS A 311 -12.73 -11.60 15.55
CA LYS A 311 -11.33 -11.17 15.67
C LYS A 311 -11.15 -9.95 16.56
N ILE A 312 -12.15 -9.09 16.68
CA ILE A 312 -12.17 -8.05 17.71
C ILE A 312 -12.19 -8.68 19.11
N GLU A 313 -13.05 -9.68 19.33
CA GLU A 313 -13.10 -10.41 20.61
C GLU A 313 -11.74 -11.11 20.92
N ASP A 314 -11.09 -11.70 19.92
CA ASP A 314 -9.75 -12.29 20.08
C ASP A 314 -8.70 -11.23 20.45
N ILE A 315 -8.68 -10.07 19.77
CA ILE A 315 -7.80 -8.94 20.11
C ILE A 315 -8.01 -8.50 21.56
N LEU A 316 -9.26 -8.43 22.03
CA LEU A 316 -9.54 -7.97 23.38
C LEU A 316 -9.01 -8.91 24.48
N LYS A 317 -8.86 -10.20 24.20
CA LYS A 317 -8.26 -11.19 25.15
C LYS A 317 -6.75 -10.98 25.34
N GLU A 318 -6.04 -10.52 24.29
CA GLU A 318 -4.59 -10.38 24.25
C GLU A 318 -4.16 -8.92 23.98
N TYR A 319 -5.02 -7.97 24.31
CA TYR A 319 -4.90 -6.58 23.85
C TYR A 319 -3.56 -5.94 24.20
N GLU A 320 -3.09 -6.09 25.45
CA GLU A 320 -1.87 -5.45 25.94
C GLU A 320 -0.64 -5.95 25.18
N GLU A 321 -0.55 -7.25 24.94
CA GLU A 321 0.53 -7.86 24.19
C GLU A 321 0.52 -7.46 22.72
N LEU A 322 -0.67 -7.42 22.10
CA LEU A 322 -0.83 -6.97 20.73
C LEU A 322 -0.45 -5.49 20.58
N SER A 323 -0.90 -4.65 21.51
CA SER A 323 -0.59 -3.23 21.52
C SER A 323 0.92 -2.99 21.63
N LYS A 324 1.61 -3.70 22.51
CA LYS A 324 3.07 -3.65 22.67
C LYS A 324 3.77 -4.07 21.37
N ARG A 325 3.39 -5.24 20.85
CA ARG A 325 3.95 -5.74 19.58
C ARG A 325 3.74 -4.78 18.40
N CYS A 326 2.61 -4.08 18.33
CA CYS A 326 2.40 -3.05 17.31
C CYS A 326 3.47 -1.95 17.37
N ILE A 327 3.77 -1.43 18.57
CA ILE A 327 4.80 -0.40 18.79
C ILE A 327 6.20 -0.92 18.40
N ASP A 328 6.53 -2.15 18.79
CA ASP A 328 7.85 -2.73 18.53
C ASP A 328 8.05 -3.06 17.05
N ARG A 329 7.02 -3.58 16.39
CA ARG A 329 7.09 -4.09 15.02
C ARG A 329 6.92 -3.01 13.94
N VAL A 330 6.40 -1.84 14.27
CA VAL A 330 6.18 -0.75 13.30
C VAL A 330 7.48 -0.23 12.68
N GLU A 331 8.62 -0.40 13.34
CA GLU A 331 9.94 -0.03 12.81
C GLU A 331 10.26 -0.69 11.46
N LYS A 332 9.69 -1.86 11.17
CA LYS A 332 9.74 -2.48 9.85
C LYS A 332 9.39 -1.52 8.70
N PHE A 333 8.60 -0.49 8.98
CA PHE A 333 8.13 0.49 8.02
C PHE A 333 8.90 1.82 8.10
N ASN A 334 10.08 1.80 8.69
CA ASN A 334 11.00 2.93 8.71
C ASN A 334 11.69 3.08 7.35
N TRP A 335 11.61 4.26 6.77
CA TRP A 335 12.26 4.56 5.50
C TRP A 335 13.79 4.43 5.55
N GLU A 336 14.44 4.63 6.70
CA GLU A 336 15.88 4.41 6.83
C GLU A 336 16.25 2.96 6.49
N GLU A 337 15.60 1.99 7.15
CA GLU A 337 15.86 0.58 6.92
C GLU A 337 15.48 0.14 5.50
N ILE A 338 14.37 0.67 4.98
CA ILE A 338 13.91 0.34 3.62
C ILE A 338 14.89 0.86 2.57
N VAL A 339 15.40 2.09 2.74
CA VAL A 339 16.40 2.67 1.84
C VAL A 339 17.70 1.85 1.87
N GLN A 340 18.18 1.43 3.04
CA GLN A 340 19.38 0.58 3.12
C GLN A 340 19.22 -0.72 2.32
N LYS A 341 18.03 -1.34 2.39
CA LYS A 341 17.74 -2.54 1.58
C LYS A 341 17.72 -2.24 0.07
N TYR A 342 17.20 -1.08 -0.34
CA TYR A 342 17.28 -0.66 -1.75
C TYR A 342 18.71 -0.40 -2.19
N LEU A 343 19.54 0.25 -1.36
CA LEU A 343 20.94 0.49 -1.65
C LEU A 343 21.72 -0.81 -1.81
N GLN A 344 21.47 -1.80 -0.95
CA GLN A 344 22.04 -3.13 -1.10
C GLN A 344 21.62 -3.76 -2.45
N ILE A 345 20.30 -3.73 -2.78
CA ILE A 345 19.83 -4.25 -4.07
C ILE A 345 20.48 -3.56 -5.26
N TYR A 346 20.72 -2.24 -5.19
CA TYR A 346 21.39 -1.49 -6.26
C TYR A 346 22.88 -1.83 -6.36
N GLY A 347 23.55 -2.06 -5.22
CA GLY A 347 24.98 -2.41 -5.18
C GLY A 347 25.28 -3.85 -5.62
N ASP A 348 24.29 -4.74 -5.60
CA ASP A 348 24.40 -6.15 -6.03
C ASP A 348 24.24 -6.31 -7.57
N LEU A 349 23.97 -5.24 -8.32
CA LEU A 349 23.69 -5.23 -9.76
C LEU A 349 24.79 -4.54 -10.56
#